data_034fdec5cf324772403c237758cba360
#
_entry.id   034fdec5cf324772403c237758cba360
#
_cell.length_a   1.000
_cell.length_b   1.000
_cell.length_c   1.000
_cell.angle_alpha   90.00
_cell.angle_beta   90.00
_cell.angle_gamma   90.00
#
_symmetry.space_group_name_H-M   'P 1'
#
loop_
_entity.id
_entity.type
_entity.pdbx_description
1 polymer ?
#
loop_
_entity_poly.entity_id
_entity_poly.type
_entity_poly.pdbx_seq_one_letter_code
_entity_poly.pdbx_strand_id
1 'polypeptide(L)'
;MASRLLVLLLSSALASAAQQAPPDLKAKADSAQGNDRIGLSLEYAHHELEHANSLYAEGDVEKAEAAIGESLTYAQRAADAAATSNKRIKQTEIDLRKLEHRMRDIGLSLNIDDRPPVEKAVQDLEQVRANLLAKMFGEKAEPKEKSQ
;
A
#
# COMPACT_ATOMS: atom_id res chain seq x y z
N MET A 1 1.95 -65.81 2.04
CA MET A 1 2.84 -64.75 2.53
C MET A 1 2.44 -63.46 1.81
N ALA A 2 1.73 -62.59 2.50
CA ALA A 2 1.18 -61.37 1.94
C ALA A 2 2.06 -60.20 2.34
N SER A 3 2.79 -59.64 1.38
CA SER A 3 3.55 -58.37 1.56
C SER A 3 2.60 -57.19 1.39
N ARG A 4 2.28 -56.53 2.48
CA ARG A 4 1.57 -55.23 2.49
C ARG A 4 2.54 -54.12 2.19
N LEU A 5 2.52 -53.57 0.98
CA LEU A 5 3.17 -52.33 0.62
C LEU A 5 2.32 -51.17 1.17
N LEU A 6 2.81 -50.54 2.22
CA LEU A 6 2.27 -49.32 2.80
C LEU A 6 2.81 -48.12 2.01
N VAL A 7 2.03 -47.57 1.09
CA VAL A 7 2.36 -46.33 0.38
C VAL A 7 2.00 -45.16 1.28
N LEU A 8 2.99 -44.58 1.90
CA LEU A 8 2.89 -43.31 2.63
C LEU A 8 2.86 -42.17 1.61
N LEU A 9 1.67 -41.66 1.32
CA LEU A 9 1.47 -40.40 0.61
C LEU A 9 1.84 -39.25 1.56
N LEU A 10 3.05 -38.74 1.41
CA LEU A 10 3.50 -37.48 2.04
C LEU A 10 2.84 -36.32 1.27
N SER A 11 1.66 -35.88 1.76
CA SER A 11 1.04 -34.65 1.29
C SER A 11 1.85 -33.47 1.82
N SER A 12 2.75 -32.94 0.98
CA SER A 12 3.45 -31.67 1.23
C SER A 12 2.44 -30.53 1.07
N ALA A 13 1.80 -30.13 2.16
CA ALA A 13 1.10 -28.86 2.23
C ALA A 13 2.16 -27.73 2.17
N LEU A 14 2.40 -27.19 0.98
CA LEU A 14 3.06 -25.93 0.81
C LEU A 14 2.12 -24.87 1.38
N ALA A 15 2.31 -24.55 2.66
CA ALA A 15 1.74 -23.34 3.25
C ALA A 15 2.43 -22.15 2.55
N SER A 16 1.74 -21.56 1.55
CA SER A 16 2.06 -20.24 1.06
C SER A 16 1.85 -19.28 2.25
N ALA A 17 2.94 -18.93 2.93
CA ALA A 17 2.90 -17.86 3.92
C ALA A 17 2.61 -16.57 3.15
N ALA A 18 1.34 -16.14 3.17
CA ALA A 18 0.96 -14.80 2.73
C ALA A 18 1.93 -13.82 3.40
N GLN A 19 2.57 -12.99 2.61
CA GLN A 19 3.68 -12.14 3.05
C GLN A 19 3.11 -10.93 3.81
N GLN A 20 2.63 -11.20 5.03
CA GLN A 20 2.19 -10.16 5.95
C GLN A 20 3.36 -9.24 6.30
N ALA A 21 3.07 -7.94 6.46
CA ALA A 21 4.07 -7.02 6.99
C ALA A 21 4.60 -7.53 8.35
N PRO A 22 5.89 -7.31 8.64
CA PRO A 22 6.42 -7.64 9.96
C PRO A 22 5.52 -7.05 11.04
N PRO A 23 5.12 -7.81 12.08
CA PRO A 23 4.13 -7.36 13.08
C PRO A 23 4.53 -6.07 13.81
N ASP A 24 5.81 -5.73 13.80
CA ASP A 24 6.34 -4.50 14.37
C ASP A 24 6.29 -3.29 13.42
N LEU A 25 6.14 -3.49 12.10
CA LEU A 25 6.14 -2.40 11.12
C LEU A 25 4.90 -1.51 11.27
N LYS A 26 3.72 -2.10 11.46
CA LYS A 26 2.50 -1.33 11.75
C LYS A 26 2.65 -0.49 13.00
N ALA A 27 3.11 -1.08 14.09
CA ALA A 27 3.31 -0.38 15.35
C ALA A 27 4.32 0.76 15.22
N LYS A 28 5.41 0.56 14.46
CA LYS A 28 6.37 1.61 14.14
C LYS A 28 5.76 2.73 13.31
N ALA A 29 4.98 2.41 12.27
CA ALA A 29 4.30 3.40 11.45
C ALA A 29 3.27 4.20 12.25
N ASP A 30 2.56 3.55 13.18
CA ASP A 30 1.56 4.20 14.04
C ASP A 30 2.17 5.16 15.05
N SER A 31 3.31 4.80 15.63
CA SER A 31 4.02 5.62 16.64
C SER A 31 4.95 6.68 16.05
N ALA A 32 5.29 6.57 14.77
CA ALA A 32 6.23 7.45 14.10
C ALA A 32 5.74 8.90 13.99
N GLN A 33 6.68 9.84 14.02
CA GLN A 33 6.43 11.28 13.89
C GLN A 33 7.36 11.92 12.85
N GLY A 34 6.99 13.09 12.36
CA GLY A 34 7.81 13.84 11.42
C GLY A 34 8.15 13.07 10.16
N ASN A 35 9.41 13.09 9.76
CA ASN A 35 9.89 12.44 8.54
C ASN A 35 9.81 10.90 8.59
N ASP A 36 9.98 10.30 9.78
CA ASP A 36 9.91 8.86 9.95
C ASP A 36 8.48 8.36 9.71
N ARG A 37 7.47 9.16 10.09
CA ARG A 37 6.06 8.87 9.81
C ARG A 37 5.80 8.74 8.32
N ILE A 38 6.39 9.60 7.49
CA ILE A 38 6.24 9.54 6.03
C ILE A 38 6.81 8.21 5.51
N GLY A 39 8.06 7.90 5.87
CA GLY A 39 8.76 6.71 5.39
C GLY A 39 8.08 5.41 5.83
N LEU A 40 7.82 5.27 7.13
CA LEU A 40 7.23 4.06 7.69
C LEU A 40 5.78 3.84 7.23
N SER A 41 5.00 4.92 7.04
CA SER A 41 3.66 4.79 6.48
C SER A 41 3.68 4.32 5.02
N LEU A 42 4.60 4.83 4.20
CA LEU A 42 4.76 4.35 2.81
C LEU A 42 5.23 2.89 2.78
N GLU A 43 6.19 2.53 3.63
CA GLU A 43 6.68 1.16 3.72
C GLU A 43 5.55 0.19 4.09
N TYR A 44 4.76 0.52 5.10
CA TYR A 44 3.62 -0.29 5.50
C TYR A 44 2.54 -0.34 4.40
N ALA A 45 2.25 0.78 3.73
CA ALA A 45 1.29 0.81 2.62
C ALA A 45 1.71 -0.14 1.48
N HIS A 46 2.99 -0.19 1.13
CA HIS A 46 3.51 -1.12 0.14
C HIS A 46 3.40 -2.59 0.60
N HIS A 47 3.71 -2.87 1.86
CA HIS A 47 3.56 -4.22 2.41
C HIS A 47 2.11 -4.71 2.36
N GLU A 48 1.15 -3.86 2.77
CA GLU A 48 -0.27 -4.21 2.71
C GLU A 48 -0.77 -4.42 1.27
N LEU A 49 -0.25 -3.66 0.31
CA LEU A 49 -0.59 -3.87 -1.10
C LEU A 49 -0.10 -5.23 -1.62
N GLU A 50 1.13 -5.65 -1.30
CA GLU A 50 1.65 -6.97 -1.70
C GLU A 50 0.94 -8.09 -0.94
N HIS A 51 0.56 -7.88 0.32
CA HIS A 51 -0.27 -8.79 1.09
C HIS A 51 -1.65 -8.99 0.44
N ALA A 52 -2.29 -7.90 0.01
CA ALA A 52 -3.56 -7.96 -0.72
C ALA A 52 -3.43 -8.78 -2.02
N ASN A 53 -2.33 -8.59 -2.77
CA ASN A 53 -2.07 -9.36 -3.99
C ASN A 53 -1.96 -10.87 -3.70
N SER A 54 -1.30 -11.24 -2.60
CA SER A 54 -1.20 -12.65 -2.18
C SER A 54 -2.57 -13.22 -1.78
N LEU A 55 -3.36 -12.46 -1.02
CA LEU A 55 -4.70 -12.86 -0.59
C LEU A 55 -5.66 -13.04 -1.78
N TYR A 56 -5.60 -12.17 -2.79
CA TYR A 56 -6.35 -12.37 -4.03
C TYR A 56 -5.94 -13.66 -4.75
N ALA A 57 -4.65 -13.97 -4.81
CA ALA A 57 -4.16 -15.20 -5.42
C ALA A 57 -4.60 -16.46 -4.65
N GLU A 58 -4.81 -16.36 -3.35
CA GLU A 58 -5.32 -17.41 -2.48
C GLU A 58 -6.86 -17.54 -2.52
N GLY A 59 -7.56 -16.55 -3.12
CA GLY A 59 -9.03 -16.50 -3.20
C GLY A 59 -9.68 -15.91 -1.94
N ASP A 60 -8.91 -15.30 -1.03
CA ASP A 60 -9.44 -14.64 0.18
C ASP A 60 -9.74 -13.16 -0.11
N VAL A 61 -10.78 -12.95 -0.93
CA VAL A 61 -11.15 -11.62 -1.47
C VAL A 61 -11.46 -10.63 -0.36
N GLU A 62 -12.20 -11.05 0.67
CA GLU A 62 -12.58 -10.14 1.77
C GLU A 62 -11.37 -9.57 2.50
N LYS A 63 -10.40 -10.42 2.84
CA LYS A 63 -9.16 -9.94 3.47
C LYS A 63 -8.29 -9.13 2.52
N ALA A 64 -8.27 -9.49 1.23
CA ALA A 64 -7.56 -8.72 0.22
C ALA A 64 -8.09 -7.29 0.12
N GLU A 65 -9.41 -7.10 0.09
CA GLU A 65 -10.04 -5.78 0.10
C GLU A 65 -9.71 -4.99 1.37
N ALA A 66 -9.71 -5.63 2.53
CA ALA A 66 -9.29 -5.00 3.79
C ALA A 66 -7.84 -4.52 3.73
N ALA A 67 -6.93 -5.32 3.17
CA ALA A 67 -5.52 -4.95 3.01
C ALA A 67 -5.32 -3.81 1.99
N ILE A 68 -6.10 -3.75 0.90
CA ILE A 68 -6.16 -2.61 -0.01
C ILE A 68 -6.57 -1.33 0.75
N GLY A 69 -7.59 -1.40 1.58
CA GLY A 69 -8.06 -0.29 2.41
C GLY A 69 -7.00 0.20 3.41
N GLU A 70 -6.26 -0.72 4.03
CA GLU A 70 -5.14 -0.37 4.91
C GLU A 70 -4.00 0.29 4.13
N SER A 71 -3.62 -0.25 2.97
CA SER A 71 -2.62 0.35 2.10
C SER A 71 -2.97 1.82 1.77
N LEU A 72 -4.21 2.08 1.35
CA LEU A 72 -4.70 3.43 1.06
C LEU A 72 -4.65 4.34 2.29
N THR A 73 -5.06 3.85 3.46
CA THR A 73 -5.05 4.62 4.72
C THR A 73 -3.65 5.09 5.08
N TYR A 74 -2.64 4.23 4.95
CA TYR A 74 -1.26 4.59 5.27
C TYR A 74 -0.62 5.44 4.17
N ALA A 75 -1.00 5.28 2.91
CA ALA A 75 -0.62 6.18 1.83
C ALA A 75 -1.14 7.61 2.08
N GLN A 76 -2.40 7.76 2.49
CA GLN A 76 -2.98 9.04 2.90
C GLN A 76 -2.22 9.66 4.09
N ARG A 77 -1.93 8.86 5.12
CA ARG A 77 -1.15 9.31 6.29
C ARG A 77 0.23 9.85 5.91
N ALA A 78 0.91 9.20 4.97
CA ALA A 78 2.20 9.66 4.47
C ALA A 78 2.07 10.99 3.73
N ALA A 79 1.06 11.15 2.87
CA ALA A 79 0.78 12.38 2.15
C ALA A 79 0.47 13.54 3.10
N ASP A 80 -0.37 13.32 4.10
CA ASP A 80 -0.74 14.32 5.11
C ASP A 80 0.48 14.76 5.94
N ALA A 81 1.32 13.81 6.34
CA ALA A 81 2.55 14.11 7.07
C ALA A 81 3.55 14.93 6.21
N ALA A 82 3.67 14.61 4.93
CA ALA A 82 4.52 15.37 3.99
C ALA A 82 3.97 16.78 3.76
N ALA A 83 2.65 16.92 3.56
CA ALA A 83 1.99 18.20 3.37
C ALA A 83 2.09 19.10 4.62
N THR A 84 1.88 18.54 5.81
CA THR A 84 1.92 19.28 7.08
C THR A 84 3.34 19.73 7.43
N SER A 85 4.33 18.87 7.23
CA SER A 85 5.73 19.19 7.52
C SER A 85 6.41 20.01 6.44
N ASN A 86 5.81 20.12 5.27
CA ASN A 86 6.40 20.67 4.05
C ASN A 86 7.74 20.00 3.68
N LYS A 87 7.89 18.74 4.02
CA LYS A 87 9.11 17.96 3.79
C LYS A 87 8.84 16.75 2.92
N ARG A 88 9.81 16.41 2.07
CA ARG A 88 9.78 15.22 1.19
C ARG A 88 8.55 15.14 0.26
N ILE A 89 7.83 16.24 0.01
CA ILE A 89 6.59 16.26 -0.79
C ILE A 89 6.82 15.62 -2.16
N LYS A 90 7.87 16.03 -2.87
CA LYS A 90 8.20 15.47 -4.20
C LYS A 90 8.50 13.98 -4.15
N GLN A 91 9.29 13.53 -3.14
CA GLN A 91 9.62 12.12 -2.99
C GLN A 91 8.39 11.31 -2.63
N THR A 92 7.57 11.80 -1.72
CA THR A 92 6.30 11.17 -1.32
C THR A 92 5.36 11.03 -2.53
N GLU A 93 5.24 12.05 -3.38
CA GLU A 93 4.44 11.97 -4.62
C GLU A 93 4.95 10.86 -5.55
N ILE A 94 6.25 10.76 -5.74
CA ILE A 94 6.86 9.71 -6.56
C ILE A 94 6.54 8.31 -6.01
N ASP A 95 6.63 8.13 -4.70
CA ASP A 95 6.38 6.84 -4.06
C ASP A 95 4.89 6.48 -4.09
N LEU A 96 4.00 7.46 -3.87
CA LEU A 96 2.54 7.27 -4.03
C LEU A 96 2.16 6.92 -5.47
N ARG A 97 2.81 7.51 -6.48
CA ARG A 97 2.59 7.15 -7.89
C ARG A 97 2.99 5.72 -8.19
N LYS A 98 4.11 5.25 -7.63
CA LYS A 98 4.52 3.84 -7.76
C LYS A 98 3.50 2.90 -7.10
N LEU A 99 3.02 3.26 -5.92
CA LEU A 99 1.99 2.50 -5.20
C LEU A 99 0.70 2.42 -6.03
N GLU A 100 0.25 3.53 -6.61
CA GLU A 100 -0.91 3.60 -7.48
C GLU A 100 -0.76 2.71 -8.73
N HIS A 101 0.39 2.78 -9.41
CA HIS A 101 0.65 1.91 -10.56
C HIS A 101 0.60 0.43 -10.18
N ARG A 102 1.21 0.06 -9.06
CA ARG A 102 1.18 -1.32 -8.58
C ARG A 102 -0.23 -1.77 -8.22
N MET A 103 -1.02 -0.92 -7.56
CA MET A 103 -2.42 -1.19 -7.23
C MET A 103 -3.26 -1.40 -8.48
N ARG A 104 -3.06 -0.57 -9.51
CA ARG A 104 -3.72 -0.71 -10.82
C ARG A 104 -3.34 -2.02 -11.52
N ASP A 105 -2.06 -2.41 -11.48
CA ASP A 105 -1.60 -3.67 -12.07
C ASP A 105 -2.25 -4.89 -11.40
N ILE A 106 -2.39 -4.86 -10.07
CA ILE A 106 -3.12 -5.88 -9.31
C ILE A 106 -4.59 -5.92 -9.79
N GLY A 107 -5.27 -4.79 -9.84
CA GLY A 107 -6.66 -4.71 -10.29
C GLY A 107 -6.86 -5.30 -11.69
N LEU A 108 -5.93 -5.02 -12.63
CA LEU A 108 -5.98 -5.58 -13.99
C LEU A 108 -5.80 -7.10 -14.04
N SER A 109 -5.12 -7.68 -13.07
CA SER A 109 -4.92 -9.14 -12.97
C SER A 109 -6.11 -9.90 -12.38
N LEU A 110 -7.04 -9.20 -11.72
CA LEU A 110 -8.20 -9.79 -11.06
C LEU A 110 -9.33 -10.16 -12.04
N ASN A 111 -10.21 -11.08 -11.60
CA ASN A 111 -11.50 -11.29 -12.24
C ASN A 111 -12.31 -9.98 -12.25
N ILE A 112 -13.20 -9.84 -13.23
CA ILE A 112 -13.97 -8.60 -13.41
C ILE A 112 -14.82 -8.23 -12.19
N ASP A 113 -15.32 -9.22 -11.47
CA ASP A 113 -16.16 -9.04 -10.28
C ASP A 113 -15.39 -8.55 -9.06
N ASP A 114 -14.06 -8.81 -9.01
CA ASP A 114 -13.18 -8.45 -7.89
C ASP A 114 -12.48 -7.09 -8.10
N ARG A 115 -12.60 -6.48 -9.30
CA ARG A 115 -11.93 -5.22 -9.66
C ARG A 115 -12.47 -3.97 -8.98
N PRO A 116 -13.80 -3.79 -8.81
CA PRO A 116 -14.36 -2.50 -8.41
C PRO A 116 -13.78 -1.93 -7.11
N PRO A 117 -13.52 -2.69 -6.03
CA PRO A 117 -12.89 -2.17 -4.82
C PRO A 117 -11.47 -1.64 -5.07
N VAL A 118 -10.68 -2.33 -5.91
CA VAL A 118 -9.31 -1.92 -6.24
C VAL A 118 -9.33 -0.68 -7.14
N GLU A 119 -10.21 -0.62 -8.13
CA GLU A 119 -10.38 0.54 -9.01
C GLU A 119 -10.77 1.79 -8.22
N LYS A 120 -11.67 1.63 -7.24
CA LYS A 120 -12.02 2.72 -6.33
C LYS A 120 -10.81 3.18 -5.51
N ALA A 121 -10.03 2.26 -4.96
CA ALA A 121 -8.84 2.59 -4.19
C ALA A 121 -7.78 3.31 -5.04
N VAL A 122 -7.63 2.95 -6.31
CA VAL A 122 -6.78 3.67 -7.27
C VAL A 122 -7.25 5.10 -7.44
N GLN A 123 -8.55 5.34 -7.66
CA GLN A 123 -9.13 6.69 -7.78
C GLN A 123 -8.92 7.53 -6.51
N ASP A 124 -9.13 6.93 -5.35
CA ASP A 124 -8.91 7.59 -4.06
C ASP A 124 -7.41 7.97 -3.90
N LEU A 125 -6.49 7.10 -4.31
CA LEU A 125 -5.04 7.38 -4.28
C LEU A 125 -4.62 8.46 -5.29
N GLU A 126 -5.23 8.50 -6.47
CA GLU A 126 -5.06 9.59 -7.45
C GLU A 126 -5.46 10.94 -6.83
N GLN A 127 -6.57 10.99 -6.07
CA GLN A 127 -7.00 12.20 -5.38
C GLN A 127 -6.02 12.61 -4.29
N VAL A 128 -5.48 11.67 -3.51
CA VAL A 128 -4.42 11.92 -2.51
C VAL A 128 -3.21 12.58 -3.16
N ARG A 129 -2.76 12.04 -4.29
CA ARG A 129 -1.64 12.59 -5.06
C ARG A 129 -1.94 13.98 -5.61
N ALA A 130 -3.14 14.19 -6.16
CA ALA A 130 -3.57 15.50 -6.68
C ALA A 130 -3.53 16.57 -5.59
N ASN A 131 -3.99 16.25 -4.39
CA ASN A 131 -3.96 17.16 -3.23
C ASN A 131 -2.51 17.48 -2.83
N LEU A 132 -1.63 16.49 -2.80
CA LEU A 132 -0.22 16.68 -2.48
C LEU A 132 0.50 17.55 -3.52
N LEU A 133 0.20 17.34 -4.81
CA LEU A 133 0.72 18.19 -5.89
C LEU A 133 0.21 19.61 -5.81
N ALA A 134 -1.08 19.81 -5.51
CA ALA A 134 -1.64 21.16 -5.32
C ALA A 134 -0.92 21.91 -4.20
N LYS A 135 -0.61 21.23 -3.08
CA LYS A 135 0.19 21.79 -1.99
C LYS A 135 1.59 22.18 -2.45
N MET A 136 2.25 21.33 -3.23
CA MET A 136 3.59 21.59 -3.75
C MET A 136 3.65 22.80 -4.69
N PHE A 137 2.62 23.01 -5.50
CA PHE A 137 2.59 24.11 -6.46
C PHE A 137 1.98 25.37 -5.87
N GLY A 138 1.05 25.30 -4.92
CA GLY A 138 0.45 26.45 -4.23
C GLY A 138 1.46 27.26 -3.43
N GLU A 139 2.41 26.61 -2.80
CA GLU A 139 3.49 27.29 -2.07
C GLU A 139 4.53 27.96 -2.99
N LYS A 140 4.62 27.55 -4.28
CA LYS A 140 5.47 28.22 -5.27
C LYS A 140 4.85 29.50 -5.86
N ALA A 141 3.55 29.70 -5.67
CA ALA A 141 2.82 30.84 -6.24
C ALA A 141 2.87 32.11 -5.40
N GLU A 142 3.39 32.06 -4.17
CA GLU A 142 3.65 33.28 -3.41
C GLU A 142 5.03 33.85 -3.76
N PRO A 143 5.12 34.99 -4.51
CA PRO A 143 6.36 35.73 -4.64
C PRO A 143 6.72 36.22 -3.25
N LYS A 144 7.90 35.88 -2.76
CA LYS A 144 8.46 36.60 -1.60
C LYS A 144 8.52 38.08 -1.96
N GLU A 145 7.57 38.84 -1.46
CA GLU A 145 7.62 40.31 -1.50
C GLU A 145 8.89 40.73 -0.79
N LYS A 146 9.85 41.21 -1.57
CA LYS A 146 11.08 41.77 -1.04
C LYS A 146 10.68 43.03 -0.32
N SER A 147 10.63 42.99 1.02
CA SER A 147 10.68 44.21 1.84
C SER A 147 11.95 44.96 1.50
N GLN A 148 11.77 46.08 0.87
CA GLN A 148 12.77 47.16 0.82
C GLN A 148 12.76 47.93 2.15
#